data_89b7e0363229bb773e45e6e4eb3c3f97
#
_entry.id   89b7e0363229bb773e45e6e4eb3c3f97
#
_cell.length_a   1.000
_cell.length_b   1.000
_cell.length_c   1.000
_cell.angle_alpha   90.00
_cell.angle_beta   90.00
_cell.angle_gamma   90.00
#
_symmetry.space_group_name_H-M   'P 1'
#
loop_
_entity.id
_entity.type
_entity.pdbx_description
1 polymer ?
#
loop_
_entity_poly.entity_id
_entity_poly.type
_entity_poly.pdbx_seq_one_letter_code
_entity_poly.pdbx_strand_id
1 'polypeptide(L)'
;MIKYFIKFSFIKKLITSLGVRLLKLLKINEGYFNIDGLKMYLNFLDPIDRIIILNKTYETEELNILSRVIENHSIKKFIDIGANCGFYSFKFAKKKLNVLAFEPNSDAFQKMKNTINKNFYLNNYVKIFPFGISDTNSNLKMVSMIKHGYVQTGGSGVLGKRNFDNSKFKIYDANFKIGDEVLTFKNEKIAIKIDVEGHELNVLKSITNLLKYNNCVIQIEIFDENFDKINNYLLKNNYKQFDQYKKRYNFFYSNF
;
A
#
# COMPACT_ATOMS: atom_id res chain seq x y z
N MET A 1 21.81 -18.59 -22.63
CA MET A 1 20.57 -18.25 -21.90
C MET A 1 20.56 -16.83 -21.32
N ILE A 2 21.57 -16.37 -20.61
CA ILE A 2 21.65 -15.02 -20.00
C ILE A 2 21.52 -13.87 -21.04
N LYS A 3 22.13 -13.97 -22.22
CA LYS A 3 22.02 -12.95 -23.28
C LYS A 3 20.59 -12.74 -23.83
N TYR A 4 19.76 -13.77 -23.85
CA TYR A 4 18.35 -13.66 -24.26
C TYR A 4 17.48 -12.98 -23.21
N PHE A 5 17.73 -13.21 -21.93
CA PHE A 5 17.03 -12.54 -20.81
C PHE A 5 17.31 -11.03 -20.76
N ILE A 6 18.56 -10.62 -21.00
CA ILE A 6 18.96 -9.20 -21.05
C ILE A 6 18.31 -8.50 -22.25
N LYS A 7 18.28 -9.15 -23.42
CA LYS A 7 17.65 -8.61 -24.63
C LYS A 7 16.13 -8.44 -24.47
N PHE A 8 15.47 -9.40 -23.79
CA PHE A 8 14.04 -9.33 -23.51
C PHE A 8 13.68 -8.23 -22.51
N SER A 9 14.50 -8.02 -21.47
CA SER A 9 14.35 -6.91 -20.51
C SER A 9 14.56 -5.54 -21.17
N PHE A 10 15.52 -5.42 -22.08
CA PHE A 10 15.79 -4.17 -22.80
C PHE A 10 14.65 -3.83 -23.78
N ILE A 11 14.16 -4.80 -24.54
CA ILE A 11 13.02 -4.63 -25.46
C ILE A 11 11.75 -4.25 -24.68
N LYS A 12 11.49 -4.91 -23.52
CA LYS A 12 10.36 -4.57 -22.66
C LYS A 12 10.44 -3.12 -22.14
N LYS A 13 11.63 -2.64 -21.75
CA LYS A 13 11.87 -1.24 -21.34
C LYS A 13 11.66 -0.26 -22.49
N LEU A 14 12.11 -0.61 -23.70
CA LEU A 14 11.96 0.24 -24.88
C LEU A 14 10.49 0.38 -25.30
N ILE A 15 9.76 -0.74 -25.37
CA ILE A 15 8.31 -0.75 -25.65
C ILE A 15 7.54 0.04 -24.59
N THR A 16 7.89 -0.11 -23.32
CA THR A 16 7.29 0.66 -22.24
C THR A 16 7.54 2.15 -22.38
N SER A 17 8.77 2.56 -22.71
CA SER A 17 9.14 3.96 -22.92
C SER A 17 8.42 4.59 -24.11
N LEU A 18 8.31 3.87 -25.23
CA LEU A 18 7.57 4.31 -26.41
C LEU A 18 6.07 4.38 -26.14
N GLY A 19 5.51 3.37 -25.45
CA GLY A 19 4.10 3.34 -25.04
C GLY A 19 3.74 4.52 -24.13
N VAL A 20 4.60 4.86 -23.16
CA VAL A 20 4.41 6.04 -22.27
C VAL A 20 4.39 7.33 -23.11
N ARG A 21 5.30 7.48 -24.06
CA ARG A 21 5.35 8.67 -24.93
C ARG A 21 4.11 8.79 -25.81
N LEU A 22 3.66 7.69 -26.37
CA LEU A 22 2.46 7.64 -27.21
C LEU A 22 1.19 7.96 -26.40
N LEU A 23 1.02 7.36 -25.22
CA LEU A 23 -0.12 7.65 -24.33
C LEU A 23 -0.15 9.11 -23.86
N LYS A 24 1.03 9.71 -23.62
CA LYS A 24 1.14 11.15 -23.32
C LYS A 24 0.68 12.01 -24.50
N LEU A 25 1.12 11.69 -25.70
CA LEU A 25 0.71 12.40 -26.93
C LEU A 25 -0.80 12.30 -27.16
N LEU A 26 -1.38 11.13 -26.87
CA LEU A 26 -2.82 10.87 -26.99
C LEU A 26 -3.62 11.38 -25.79
N LYS A 27 -2.96 11.93 -24.74
CA LYS A 27 -3.57 12.36 -23.47
C LYS A 27 -4.38 11.25 -22.75
N ILE A 28 -4.11 9.98 -23.06
CA ILE A 28 -4.76 8.81 -22.43
C ILE A 28 -3.80 8.25 -21.39
N ASN A 29 -3.78 8.91 -20.23
CA ASN A 29 -2.84 8.53 -19.17
C ASN A 29 -3.46 7.61 -18.11
N GLU A 30 -4.79 7.58 -17.97
CA GLU A 30 -5.51 6.85 -16.94
C GLU A 30 -6.78 6.19 -17.47
N GLY A 31 -7.22 5.16 -16.79
CA GLY A 31 -8.41 4.41 -17.19
C GLY A 31 -8.55 3.08 -16.44
N TYR A 32 -9.50 2.27 -16.92
CA TYR A 32 -9.75 0.95 -16.37
C TYR A 32 -8.90 -0.12 -17.06
N PHE A 33 -8.10 -0.82 -16.27
CA PHE A 33 -7.25 -1.94 -16.72
C PHE A 33 -7.73 -3.24 -16.07
N ASN A 34 -7.79 -4.31 -16.85
CA ASN A 34 -8.11 -5.63 -16.32
C ASN A 34 -6.86 -6.23 -15.64
N ILE A 35 -6.95 -6.41 -14.33
CA ILE A 35 -5.91 -7.00 -13.48
C ILE A 35 -6.52 -8.26 -12.83
N ASP A 36 -6.24 -9.41 -13.39
CA ASP A 36 -6.78 -10.71 -12.95
C ASP A 36 -8.31 -10.70 -12.75
N GLY A 37 -9.04 -10.14 -13.71
CA GLY A 37 -10.50 -10.04 -13.68
C GLY A 37 -11.06 -8.88 -12.85
N LEU A 38 -10.22 -8.06 -12.21
CA LEU A 38 -10.61 -6.79 -11.61
C LEU A 38 -10.41 -5.64 -12.60
N LYS A 39 -11.40 -4.79 -12.78
CA LYS A 39 -11.30 -3.56 -13.57
C LYS A 39 -10.76 -2.43 -12.67
N MET A 40 -9.44 -2.36 -12.49
CA MET A 40 -8.80 -1.33 -11.67
C MET A 40 -8.64 -0.02 -12.44
N TYR A 41 -8.97 1.11 -11.80
CA TYR A 41 -8.71 2.44 -12.32
C TYR A 41 -7.29 2.86 -11.95
N LEU A 42 -6.41 3.00 -12.96
CA LEU A 42 -4.97 3.21 -12.77
C LEU A 42 -4.48 4.30 -13.73
N ASN A 43 -3.36 4.94 -13.36
CA ASN A 43 -2.71 5.96 -14.17
C ASN A 43 -1.32 5.47 -14.65
N PHE A 44 -1.13 5.39 -15.95
CA PHE A 44 0.11 4.88 -16.55
C PHE A 44 1.35 5.75 -16.26
N LEU A 45 1.17 7.01 -15.87
CA LEU A 45 2.25 7.91 -15.46
C LEU A 45 2.75 7.61 -14.04
N ASP A 46 1.91 7.01 -13.20
CA ASP A 46 2.31 6.54 -11.88
C ASP A 46 3.19 5.28 -11.99
N PRO A 47 4.38 5.24 -11.34
CA PRO A 47 5.27 4.09 -11.44
C PRO A 47 4.66 2.79 -10.92
N ILE A 48 3.93 2.83 -9.79
CA ILE A 48 3.30 1.65 -9.19
C ILE A 48 2.17 1.14 -10.07
N ASP A 49 1.26 2.02 -10.47
CA ASP A 49 0.15 1.69 -11.35
C ASP A 49 0.66 1.07 -12.68
N ARG A 50 1.73 1.65 -13.23
CA ARG A 50 2.37 1.13 -14.45
C ARG A 50 2.92 -0.29 -14.28
N ILE A 51 3.54 -0.58 -13.13
CA ILE A 51 4.00 -1.95 -12.81
C ILE A 51 2.80 -2.90 -12.78
N ILE A 52 1.72 -2.51 -12.11
CA ILE A 52 0.48 -3.30 -12.02
C ILE A 52 -0.13 -3.53 -13.41
N ILE A 53 -0.22 -2.49 -14.23
CA ILE A 53 -0.77 -2.57 -15.60
C ILE A 53 0.02 -3.56 -16.46
N LEU A 54 1.36 -3.48 -16.41
CA LEU A 54 2.24 -4.26 -17.28
C LEU A 54 2.44 -5.71 -16.81
N ASN A 55 2.54 -5.92 -15.50
CA ASN A 55 2.85 -7.22 -14.93
C ASN A 55 1.60 -7.95 -14.42
N LYS A 56 0.45 -7.27 -14.31
CA LYS A 56 -0.79 -7.76 -13.68
C LYS A 56 -0.62 -8.11 -12.20
N THR A 57 0.50 -7.72 -11.60
CA THR A 57 0.85 -7.95 -10.22
C THR A 57 1.79 -6.86 -9.69
N TYR A 58 1.88 -6.76 -8.37
CA TYR A 58 2.79 -5.86 -7.64
C TYR A 58 3.23 -6.58 -6.35
N GLU A 59 4.51 -6.44 -5.97
CA GLU A 59 5.06 -7.08 -4.76
C GLU A 59 4.70 -8.57 -4.65
N THR A 60 4.99 -9.32 -5.70
CA THR A 60 4.49 -10.71 -5.84
C THR A 60 4.97 -11.62 -4.72
N GLU A 61 6.23 -11.51 -4.30
CA GLU A 61 6.79 -12.35 -3.23
C GLU A 61 6.14 -12.02 -1.89
N GLU A 62 6.03 -10.73 -1.57
CA GLU A 62 5.41 -10.23 -0.35
C GLU A 62 3.92 -10.62 -0.28
N LEU A 63 3.22 -10.43 -1.38
CA LEU A 63 1.81 -10.84 -1.50
C LEU A 63 1.64 -12.34 -1.31
N ASN A 64 2.56 -13.17 -1.83
CA ASN A 64 2.53 -14.62 -1.68
C ASN A 64 2.81 -15.05 -0.23
N ILE A 65 3.77 -14.41 0.47
CA ILE A 65 4.04 -14.67 1.89
C ILE A 65 2.78 -14.38 2.69
N LEU A 66 2.21 -13.18 2.55
CA LEU A 66 1.02 -12.78 3.29
C LEU A 66 -0.20 -13.66 2.96
N SER A 67 -0.42 -13.99 1.67
CA SER A 67 -1.51 -14.87 1.24
C SER A 67 -1.43 -16.25 1.87
N ARG A 68 -0.24 -16.85 1.90
CA ARG A 68 0.00 -18.17 2.51
C ARG A 68 -0.33 -18.17 4.00
N VAL A 69 0.09 -17.13 4.73
CA VAL A 69 -0.19 -17.02 6.16
C VAL A 69 -1.70 -16.82 6.40
N ILE A 70 -2.35 -15.97 5.61
CA ILE A 70 -3.81 -15.75 5.67
C ILE A 70 -4.55 -17.07 5.48
N GLU A 71 -4.17 -17.87 4.49
CA GLU A 71 -4.79 -19.15 4.18
C GLU A 71 -4.54 -20.19 5.27
N ASN A 72 -3.28 -20.37 5.71
CA ASN A 72 -2.89 -21.35 6.73
C ASN A 72 -3.58 -21.10 8.09
N HIS A 73 -3.80 -19.85 8.45
CA HIS A 73 -4.43 -19.48 9.73
C HIS A 73 -5.92 -19.13 9.61
N SER A 74 -6.50 -19.31 8.41
CA SER A 74 -7.93 -19.01 8.13
C SER A 74 -8.33 -17.59 8.50
N ILE A 75 -7.45 -16.61 8.27
CA ILE A 75 -7.70 -15.20 8.55
C ILE A 75 -8.79 -14.68 7.60
N LYS A 76 -9.77 -13.94 8.14
CA LYS A 76 -10.91 -13.41 7.36
C LYS A 76 -10.92 -11.88 7.29
N LYS A 77 -10.05 -11.20 8.03
CA LYS A 77 -9.97 -9.72 8.06
C LYS A 77 -8.59 -9.25 7.60
N PHE A 78 -8.58 -8.25 6.74
CA PHE A 78 -7.37 -7.60 6.27
C PHE A 78 -7.48 -6.08 6.49
N ILE A 79 -6.44 -5.49 7.05
CA ILE A 79 -6.33 -4.04 7.26
C ILE A 79 -5.16 -3.55 6.42
N ASP A 80 -5.42 -2.58 5.53
CA ASP A 80 -4.46 -2.01 4.58
C ASP A 80 -4.23 -0.52 4.94
N ILE A 81 -3.10 -0.22 5.56
CA ILE A 81 -2.73 1.13 6.01
C ILE A 81 -1.69 1.69 5.06
N GLY A 82 -2.06 2.72 4.28
CA GLY A 82 -1.34 3.20 3.12
C GLY A 82 -1.73 2.42 1.85
N ALA A 83 -3.03 2.27 1.61
CA ALA A 83 -3.55 1.37 0.58
C ALA A 83 -3.24 1.80 -0.86
N ASN A 84 -2.87 3.07 -1.09
CA ASN A 84 -2.58 3.66 -2.39
C ASN A 84 -3.72 3.38 -3.40
N CYS A 85 -3.46 2.81 -4.57
CA CYS A 85 -4.49 2.44 -5.56
C CYS A 85 -5.35 1.24 -5.15
N GLY A 86 -5.14 0.65 -3.98
CA GLY A 86 -5.91 -0.45 -3.42
C GLY A 86 -5.55 -1.83 -3.95
N PHE A 87 -4.36 -2.03 -4.52
CA PHE A 87 -3.99 -3.30 -5.12
C PHE A 87 -4.11 -4.49 -4.15
N TYR A 88 -3.51 -4.40 -2.95
CA TYR A 88 -3.63 -5.42 -1.91
C TYR A 88 -5.07 -5.57 -1.43
N SER A 89 -5.71 -4.46 -1.11
CA SER A 89 -7.10 -4.40 -0.67
C SER A 89 -8.04 -5.17 -1.59
N PHE A 90 -7.97 -4.92 -2.90
CA PHE A 90 -8.87 -5.58 -3.87
C PHE A 90 -8.49 -7.02 -4.14
N LYS A 91 -7.22 -7.39 -4.07
CA LYS A 91 -6.78 -8.79 -4.16
C LYS A 91 -7.36 -9.64 -3.03
N PHE A 92 -7.32 -9.15 -1.79
CA PHE A 92 -7.88 -9.86 -0.64
C PHE A 92 -9.41 -9.78 -0.59
N ALA A 93 -10.03 -8.66 -1.00
CA ALA A 93 -11.48 -8.58 -1.14
C ALA A 93 -12.02 -9.57 -2.19
N LYS A 94 -11.30 -9.78 -3.29
CA LYS A 94 -11.63 -10.83 -4.29
C LYS A 94 -11.58 -12.24 -3.71
N LYS A 95 -10.72 -12.48 -2.71
CA LYS A 95 -10.68 -13.72 -1.91
C LYS A 95 -11.75 -13.75 -0.79
N LYS A 96 -12.68 -12.79 -0.77
CA LYS A 96 -13.77 -12.65 0.20
C LYS A 96 -13.32 -12.37 1.64
N LEU A 97 -12.15 -11.73 1.84
CA LEU A 97 -11.77 -11.17 3.13
C LEU A 97 -12.54 -9.87 3.37
N ASN A 98 -12.85 -9.60 4.65
CA ASN A 98 -13.35 -8.30 5.08
C ASN A 98 -12.17 -7.32 5.16
N VAL A 99 -12.12 -6.36 4.24
CA VAL A 99 -10.99 -5.43 4.06
C VAL A 99 -11.37 -4.04 4.56
N LEU A 100 -10.48 -3.44 5.35
CA LEU A 100 -10.51 -2.03 5.73
C LEU A 100 -9.25 -1.37 5.16
N ALA A 101 -9.42 -0.40 4.27
CA ALA A 101 -8.33 0.24 3.56
C ALA A 101 -8.28 1.75 3.87
N PHE A 102 -7.14 2.24 4.30
CA PHE A 102 -6.91 3.62 4.72
C PHE A 102 -5.91 4.28 3.77
N GLU A 103 -6.33 5.39 3.15
CA GLU A 103 -5.50 6.12 2.20
C GLU A 103 -5.76 7.63 2.31
N PRO A 104 -4.80 8.41 2.83
CA PRO A 104 -4.96 9.85 3.01
C PRO A 104 -4.78 10.66 1.73
N ASN A 105 -4.10 10.11 0.69
CA ASN A 105 -3.94 10.80 -0.58
C ASN A 105 -5.24 10.77 -1.39
N SER A 106 -5.81 11.95 -1.67
CA SER A 106 -7.10 12.09 -2.35
C SER A 106 -7.11 11.48 -3.76
N ASP A 107 -5.99 11.56 -4.49
CA ASP A 107 -5.91 11.04 -5.87
C ASP A 107 -5.87 9.50 -5.85
N ALA A 108 -5.10 8.92 -4.93
CA ALA A 108 -5.06 7.47 -4.70
C ALA A 108 -6.41 6.94 -4.21
N PHE A 109 -7.03 7.62 -3.25
CA PHE A 109 -8.37 7.28 -2.77
C PHE A 109 -9.42 7.33 -3.89
N GLN A 110 -9.36 8.32 -4.78
CA GLN A 110 -10.28 8.41 -5.93
C GLN A 110 -10.10 7.24 -6.91
N LYS A 111 -8.86 6.76 -7.12
CA LYS A 111 -8.59 5.53 -7.90
C LYS A 111 -9.30 4.33 -7.27
N MET A 112 -9.24 4.19 -5.94
CA MET A 112 -9.95 3.11 -5.23
C MET A 112 -11.47 3.21 -5.41
N LYS A 113 -12.06 4.39 -5.26
CA LYS A 113 -13.50 4.62 -5.49
C LYS A 113 -13.91 4.23 -6.91
N ASN A 114 -13.17 4.67 -7.91
CA ASN A 114 -13.44 4.35 -9.32
C ASN A 114 -13.36 2.83 -9.54
N THR A 115 -12.38 2.15 -8.94
CA THR A 115 -12.24 0.69 -9.01
C THR A 115 -13.45 -0.03 -8.40
N ILE A 116 -13.92 0.38 -7.23
CA ILE A 116 -15.10 -0.20 -6.56
C ILE A 116 -16.35 0.04 -7.43
N ASN A 117 -16.54 1.24 -7.94
CA ASN A 117 -17.68 1.58 -8.80
C ASN A 117 -17.75 0.73 -10.08
N LYS A 118 -16.64 0.20 -10.54
CA LYS A 118 -16.58 -0.69 -11.70
C LYS A 118 -16.70 -2.18 -11.34
N ASN A 119 -16.55 -2.52 -10.06
CA ASN A 119 -16.59 -3.88 -9.53
C ASN A 119 -17.51 -3.92 -8.29
N PHE A 120 -18.81 -3.69 -8.47
CA PHE A 120 -19.79 -3.49 -7.39
C PHE A 120 -19.79 -4.57 -6.31
N TYR A 121 -19.45 -5.81 -6.64
CA TYR A 121 -19.35 -6.92 -5.66
C TYR A 121 -18.30 -6.66 -4.58
N LEU A 122 -17.30 -5.80 -4.83
CA LEU A 122 -16.30 -5.42 -3.83
C LEU A 122 -16.91 -4.69 -2.64
N ASN A 123 -18.04 -3.99 -2.80
CA ASN A 123 -18.73 -3.31 -1.70
C ASN A 123 -19.11 -4.26 -0.55
N ASN A 124 -19.26 -5.55 -0.83
CA ASN A 124 -19.56 -6.55 0.19
C ASN A 124 -18.34 -6.93 1.05
N TYR A 125 -17.13 -6.59 0.59
CA TYR A 125 -15.90 -7.07 1.19
C TYR A 125 -14.91 -5.98 1.55
N VAL A 126 -15.00 -4.76 0.96
CA VAL A 126 -14.04 -3.70 1.21
C VAL A 126 -14.73 -2.39 1.61
N LYS A 127 -14.19 -1.78 2.68
CA LYS A 127 -14.50 -0.41 3.08
C LYS A 127 -13.24 0.43 2.93
N ILE A 128 -13.34 1.55 2.25
CA ILE A 128 -12.22 2.48 2.03
C ILE A 128 -12.44 3.77 2.82
N PHE A 129 -11.37 4.32 3.38
CA PHE A 129 -11.41 5.49 4.25
C PHE A 129 -10.43 6.56 3.74
N PRO A 130 -10.90 7.83 3.55
CA PRO A 130 -10.09 8.94 3.00
C PRO A 130 -9.25 9.63 4.10
N PHE A 131 -8.58 8.87 4.94
CA PHE A 131 -7.68 9.38 5.97
C PHE A 131 -6.59 8.37 6.30
N GLY A 132 -5.47 8.87 6.80
CA GLY A 132 -4.38 8.05 7.30
C GLY A 132 -4.57 7.64 8.77
N ILE A 133 -3.78 6.66 9.21
CA ILE A 133 -3.70 6.24 10.61
C ILE A 133 -2.45 6.86 11.23
N SER A 134 -2.60 7.48 12.40
CA SER A 134 -1.53 8.11 13.17
C SER A 134 -1.83 8.08 14.66
N ASP A 135 -0.87 8.46 15.48
CA ASP A 135 -0.99 8.57 16.97
C ASP A 135 -1.72 9.84 17.43
N THR A 136 -2.18 10.66 16.47
CA THR A 136 -2.98 11.87 16.76
C THR A 136 -4.11 12.05 15.77
N ASN A 137 -5.25 12.59 16.22
CA ASN A 137 -6.32 13.08 15.35
C ASN A 137 -5.95 14.49 14.85
N SER A 138 -5.43 14.59 13.65
CA SER A 138 -4.91 15.85 13.12
C SER A 138 -4.85 15.90 11.60
N ASN A 139 -4.76 17.09 11.05
CA ASN A 139 -4.35 17.28 9.67
C ASN A 139 -2.82 17.38 9.62
N LEU A 140 -2.18 16.44 8.94
CA LEU A 140 -0.75 16.44 8.71
C LEU A 140 -0.45 16.88 7.28
N LYS A 141 0.70 17.54 7.10
CA LYS A 141 1.21 17.83 5.76
C LYS A 141 1.83 16.57 5.18
N MET A 142 1.41 16.22 3.98
CA MET A 142 2.00 15.16 3.17
C MET A 142 2.80 15.73 2.02
N VAL A 143 3.73 14.93 1.53
CA VAL A 143 4.57 15.27 0.38
C VAL A 143 4.49 14.15 -0.65
N SER A 144 4.31 14.53 -1.92
CA SER A 144 4.33 13.62 -3.08
C SER A 144 5.27 14.15 -4.14
N MET A 145 6.01 13.26 -4.79
CA MET A 145 6.91 13.63 -5.88
C MET A 145 6.14 14.04 -7.14
N ILE A 146 6.58 15.10 -7.80
CA ILE A 146 6.10 15.49 -9.13
C ILE A 146 7.09 14.96 -10.16
N LYS A 147 6.63 14.12 -11.07
CA LYS A 147 7.47 13.61 -12.16
C LYS A 147 6.71 13.70 -13.48
N HIS A 148 7.33 14.29 -14.48
CA HIS A 148 6.73 14.48 -15.79
C HIS A 148 5.38 15.23 -15.77
N GLY A 149 5.20 16.20 -14.85
CA GLY A 149 3.96 16.95 -14.69
C GLY A 149 2.82 16.18 -14.01
N TYR A 150 3.10 14.99 -13.46
CA TYR A 150 2.15 14.18 -12.72
C TYR A 150 2.59 14.03 -11.24
N VAL A 151 1.65 14.24 -10.32
CA VAL A 151 1.87 14.00 -8.88
C VAL A 151 1.75 12.50 -8.63
N GLN A 152 2.85 11.85 -8.26
CA GLN A 152 2.86 10.41 -7.99
C GLN A 152 2.12 10.10 -6.69
N THR A 153 1.32 9.04 -6.67
CA THR A 153 0.62 8.58 -5.46
C THR A 153 1.47 7.59 -4.66
N GLY A 154 2.32 6.80 -5.34
CA GLY A 154 3.32 5.97 -4.68
C GLY A 154 4.47 6.82 -4.11
N GLY A 155 4.97 6.48 -2.92
CA GLY A 155 5.99 7.24 -2.21
C GLY A 155 5.47 8.56 -1.62
N SER A 156 4.17 8.66 -1.36
CA SER A 156 3.56 9.80 -0.66
C SER A 156 3.64 9.57 0.85
N GLY A 157 4.39 10.40 1.56
CA GLY A 157 4.59 10.26 3.00
C GLY A 157 4.25 11.53 3.78
N VAL A 158 4.20 11.43 5.11
CA VAL A 158 4.05 12.58 6.00
C VAL A 158 5.30 13.45 5.90
N LEU A 159 5.08 14.75 5.73
CA LEU A 159 6.16 15.74 5.65
C LEU A 159 6.94 15.77 6.97
N GLY A 160 8.18 15.27 6.94
CA GLY A 160 9.10 15.36 8.06
C GLY A 160 9.76 16.75 8.14
N LYS A 161 10.85 16.84 8.92
CA LYS A 161 11.63 18.08 9.06
C LYS A 161 12.50 18.43 7.84
N ARG A 162 12.40 17.67 6.75
CA ARG A 162 13.19 17.90 5.53
C ARG A 162 12.59 19.05 4.71
N ASN A 163 13.44 19.93 4.18
CA ASN A 163 13.03 20.91 3.18
C ASN A 163 12.93 20.23 1.81
N PHE A 164 11.83 20.44 1.11
CA PHE A 164 11.58 19.91 -0.22
C PHE A 164 11.60 21.02 -1.26
N ASP A 165 12.14 20.72 -2.43
CA ASP A 165 12.08 21.60 -3.60
C ASP A 165 10.65 21.57 -4.18
N ASN A 166 9.91 22.65 -3.97
CA ASN A 166 8.50 22.76 -4.41
C ASN A 166 8.30 22.59 -5.93
N SER A 167 9.36 22.70 -6.74
CA SER A 167 9.28 22.42 -8.17
C SER A 167 9.20 20.91 -8.49
N LYS A 168 9.64 20.06 -7.54
CA LYS A 168 9.69 18.61 -7.68
C LYS A 168 8.72 17.88 -6.77
N PHE A 169 8.13 18.58 -5.81
CA PHE A 169 7.23 17.99 -4.82
C PHE A 169 5.97 18.82 -4.64
N LYS A 170 4.84 18.13 -4.46
CA LYS A 170 3.57 18.73 -4.04
C LYS A 170 3.40 18.50 -2.55
N ILE A 171 3.21 19.57 -1.78
CA ILE A 171 2.85 19.50 -0.36
C ILE A 171 1.35 19.78 -0.26
N TYR A 172 0.64 18.97 0.53
CA TYR A 172 -0.81 19.08 0.74
C TYR A 172 -1.19 18.59 2.14
N ASP A 173 -2.33 19.05 2.64
CA ASP A 173 -2.85 18.61 3.93
C ASP A 173 -3.69 17.34 3.75
N ALA A 174 -3.58 16.40 4.71
CA ALA A 174 -4.37 15.18 4.75
C ALA A 174 -4.82 14.89 6.18
N ASN A 175 -6.02 14.32 6.32
CA ASN A 175 -6.60 13.98 7.61
C ASN A 175 -6.02 12.66 8.14
N PHE A 176 -5.72 12.62 9.44
CA PHE A 176 -5.25 11.43 10.15
C PHE A 176 -6.08 11.19 11.40
N LYS A 177 -6.28 9.91 11.74
CA LYS A 177 -7.02 9.48 12.92
C LYS A 177 -6.23 8.47 13.74
N ILE A 178 -6.51 8.44 15.05
CA ILE A 178 -5.96 7.45 15.97
C ILE A 178 -6.53 6.08 15.61
N GLY A 179 -5.64 5.11 15.41
CA GLY A 179 -6.02 3.79 14.92
C GLY A 179 -6.94 3.03 15.89
N ASP A 180 -6.67 3.06 17.19
CA ASP A 180 -7.49 2.38 18.21
C ASP A 180 -8.91 2.97 18.38
N GLU A 181 -9.16 4.20 17.90
CA GLU A 181 -10.51 4.77 17.85
C GLU A 181 -11.33 4.26 16.66
N VAL A 182 -10.67 3.80 15.61
CA VAL A 182 -11.30 3.36 14.36
C VAL A 182 -11.33 1.82 14.27
N LEU A 183 -10.34 1.14 14.84
CA LEU A 183 -10.10 -0.30 14.73
C LEU A 183 -10.35 -0.98 16.09
N THR A 184 -11.61 -1.12 16.49
CA THR A 184 -12.03 -1.58 17.83
C THR A 184 -12.23 -3.11 17.93
N PHE A 185 -11.51 -3.90 17.12
CA PHE A 185 -11.64 -5.36 17.09
C PHE A 185 -10.98 -6.02 18.31
N LYS A 186 -11.56 -7.14 18.78
CA LYS A 186 -11.01 -7.96 19.86
C LYS A 186 -11.23 -9.44 19.58
N ASN A 187 -10.26 -10.27 19.97
CA ASN A 187 -10.30 -11.73 19.85
C ASN A 187 -10.45 -12.22 18.39
N GLU A 188 -9.89 -11.47 17.44
CA GLU A 188 -9.94 -11.82 16.04
C GLU A 188 -8.56 -12.21 15.48
N LYS A 189 -8.54 -12.91 14.34
CA LYS A 189 -7.35 -13.12 13.54
C LYS A 189 -7.33 -12.09 12.41
N ILE A 190 -6.29 -11.26 12.36
CA ILE A 190 -6.21 -10.10 11.47
C ILE A 190 -4.87 -10.12 10.73
N ALA A 191 -4.90 -9.91 9.42
CA ALA A 191 -3.71 -9.57 8.65
C ALA A 191 -3.67 -8.05 8.43
N ILE A 192 -2.50 -7.46 8.62
CA ILE A 192 -2.30 -6.01 8.54
C ILE A 192 -1.14 -5.74 7.58
N LYS A 193 -1.32 -4.84 6.60
CA LYS A 193 -0.22 -4.23 5.85
C LYS A 193 -0.05 -2.80 6.33
N ILE A 194 1.21 -2.40 6.58
CA ILE A 194 1.60 -1.03 6.95
C ILE A 194 2.68 -0.59 5.96
N ASP A 195 2.37 0.40 5.14
CA ASP A 195 3.26 0.95 4.12
C ASP A 195 2.91 2.46 3.98
N VAL A 196 3.56 3.26 4.80
CA VAL A 196 3.21 4.67 5.02
C VAL A 196 4.40 5.61 4.92
N GLU A 197 5.46 5.14 4.23
CA GLU A 197 6.61 5.94 3.79
C GLU A 197 7.28 6.72 4.95
N GLY A 198 7.61 6.01 6.04
CA GLY A 198 8.36 6.52 7.19
C GLY A 198 7.51 6.91 8.40
N HIS A 199 6.18 6.67 8.38
CA HIS A 199 5.27 6.96 9.51
C HIS A 199 4.85 5.69 10.29
N GLU A 200 5.51 4.56 10.07
CA GLU A 200 5.15 3.22 10.56
C GLU A 200 5.10 3.15 12.10
N LEU A 201 6.06 3.78 12.79
CA LEU A 201 6.09 3.77 14.26
C LEU A 201 4.90 4.51 14.87
N ASN A 202 4.45 5.61 14.28
CA ASN A 202 3.27 6.35 14.73
C ASN A 202 2.00 5.49 14.50
N VAL A 203 1.91 4.82 13.35
CA VAL A 203 0.83 3.85 13.09
C VAL A 203 0.80 2.76 14.16
N LEU A 204 1.92 2.08 14.42
CA LEU A 204 2.01 1.00 15.41
C LEU A 204 1.60 1.46 16.81
N LYS A 205 2.03 2.65 17.24
CA LYS A 205 1.63 3.25 18.53
C LYS A 205 0.14 3.54 18.58
N SER A 206 -0.46 3.92 17.46
CA SER A 206 -1.88 4.28 17.39
C SER A 206 -2.82 3.08 17.41
N ILE A 207 -2.33 1.87 17.11
CA ILE A 207 -3.09 0.62 17.08
C ILE A 207 -2.68 -0.35 18.19
N THR A 208 -2.16 0.16 19.32
CA THR A 208 -1.63 -0.66 20.42
C THR A 208 -2.67 -1.62 20.99
N ASN A 209 -3.93 -1.19 21.15
CA ASN A 209 -5.01 -2.04 21.63
C ASN A 209 -5.42 -3.09 20.58
N LEU A 210 -5.47 -2.71 19.31
CA LEU A 210 -5.70 -3.66 18.22
C LEU A 210 -4.66 -4.79 18.26
N LEU A 211 -3.38 -4.43 18.38
CA LEU A 211 -2.27 -5.40 18.40
C LEU A 211 -2.29 -6.27 19.67
N LYS A 212 -2.70 -5.71 20.81
CA LYS A 212 -2.73 -6.41 22.12
C LYS A 212 -3.87 -7.41 22.24
N TYR A 213 -5.05 -7.09 21.70
CA TYR A 213 -6.26 -7.88 21.92
C TYR A 213 -6.63 -8.81 20.77
N ASN A 214 -5.78 -8.90 19.72
CA ASN A 214 -6.03 -9.74 18.56
C ASN A 214 -4.80 -10.59 18.19
N ASN A 215 -5.05 -11.66 17.46
CA ASN A 215 -4.00 -12.45 16.81
C ASN A 215 -3.67 -11.80 15.45
N CYS A 216 -2.54 -11.12 15.35
CA CYS A 216 -2.20 -10.35 14.16
C CYS A 216 -0.98 -10.89 13.44
N VAL A 217 -1.06 -10.90 12.10
CA VAL A 217 0.08 -10.97 11.19
C VAL A 217 0.27 -9.60 10.58
N ILE A 218 1.49 -9.08 10.60
CA ILE A 218 1.83 -7.75 10.10
C ILE A 218 2.85 -7.90 8.97
N GLN A 219 2.53 -7.38 7.79
CA GLN A 219 3.51 -7.00 6.76
C GLN A 219 3.77 -5.50 6.94
N ILE A 220 5.03 -5.12 7.09
CA ILE A 220 5.41 -3.72 7.31
C ILE A 220 6.65 -3.37 6.48
N GLU A 221 6.59 -2.23 5.76
CA GLU A 221 7.77 -1.66 5.13
C GLU A 221 8.56 -0.84 6.15
N ILE A 222 9.86 -1.14 6.32
CA ILE A 222 10.70 -0.47 7.31
C ILE A 222 12.02 -0.09 6.66
N PHE A 223 12.29 1.21 6.49
CA PHE A 223 13.59 1.69 6.04
C PHE A 223 14.67 1.49 7.12
N ASP A 224 15.91 1.23 6.70
CA ASP A 224 17.03 0.86 7.59
C ASP A 224 17.17 1.77 8.81
N GLU A 225 16.99 3.08 8.64
CA GLU A 225 17.09 4.07 9.72
C GLU A 225 16.06 3.91 10.85
N ASN A 226 14.94 3.25 10.59
CA ASN A 226 13.85 3.03 11.53
C ASN A 226 13.77 1.57 12.03
N PHE A 227 14.58 0.67 11.46
CA PHE A 227 14.45 -0.76 11.72
C PHE A 227 14.53 -1.10 13.20
N ASP A 228 15.58 -0.68 13.90
CA ASP A 228 15.78 -1.02 15.32
C ASP A 228 14.64 -0.52 16.19
N LYS A 229 14.11 0.68 15.93
CA LYS A 229 13.01 1.27 16.71
C LYS A 229 11.72 0.48 16.54
N ILE A 230 11.39 0.13 15.31
CA ILE A 230 10.16 -0.59 14.96
C ILE A 230 10.25 -2.05 15.42
N ASN A 231 11.37 -2.73 15.14
CA ASN A 231 11.62 -4.09 15.56
C ASN A 231 11.53 -4.22 17.10
N ASN A 232 12.21 -3.34 17.85
CA ASN A 232 12.15 -3.32 19.31
C ASN A 232 10.73 -3.06 19.83
N TYR A 233 9.95 -2.18 19.16
CA TYR A 233 8.56 -1.94 19.53
C TYR A 233 7.72 -3.21 19.36
N LEU A 234 7.84 -3.89 18.22
CA LEU A 234 7.10 -5.12 17.93
C LEU A 234 7.49 -6.27 18.88
N LEU A 235 8.79 -6.46 19.14
CA LEU A 235 9.28 -7.48 20.09
C LEU A 235 8.73 -7.24 21.50
N LYS A 236 8.72 -5.99 22.01
CA LYS A 236 8.14 -5.62 23.31
C LYS A 236 6.63 -5.88 23.40
N ASN A 237 5.93 -5.91 22.28
CA ASN A 237 4.51 -6.23 22.17
C ASN A 237 4.24 -7.70 21.81
N ASN A 238 5.22 -8.60 22.04
CA ASN A 238 5.15 -10.04 21.80
C ASN A 238 5.01 -10.46 20.34
N TYR A 239 5.38 -9.60 19.39
CA TYR A 239 5.46 -9.95 17.98
C TYR A 239 6.85 -10.49 17.64
N LYS A 240 6.91 -11.58 16.89
CA LYS A 240 8.15 -12.17 16.40
C LYS A 240 8.23 -12.04 14.89
N GLN A 241 9.39 -11.64 14.39
CA GLN A 241 9.65 -11.66 12.96
C GLN A 241 9.75 -13.12 12.50
N PHE A 242 9.03 -13.49 11.45
CA PHE A 242 9.05 -14.84 10.89
C PHE A 242 9.49 -14.90 9.42
N ASP A 243 9.43 -13.79 8.70
CA ASP A 243 9.86 -13.69 7.30
C ASP A 243 10.30 -12.25 6.96
N GLN A 244 10.98 -12.09 5.81
CA GLN A 244 11.40 -10.78 5.31
C GLN A 244 11.69 -10.83 3.81
N TYR A 245 11.43 -9.71 3.12
CA TYR A 245 11.88 -9.48 1.75
C TYR A 245 12.78 -8.24 1.71
N LYS A 246 14.09 -8.44 2.02
CA LYS A 246 15.06 -7.34 2.21
C LYS A 246 15.20 -6.39 1.04
N LYS A 247 15.04 -6.86 -0.20
CA LYS A 247 15.15 -6.01 -1.41
C LYS A 247 14.14 -4.86 -1.46
N ARG A 248 13.06 -4.94 -0.68
CA ARG A 248 12.00 -3.92 -0.61
C ARG A 248 11.68 -3.51 0.81
N TYR A 249 12.59 -3.76 1.77
CA TYR A 249 12.41 -3.39 3.17
C TYR A 249 11.13 -3.93 3.81
N ASN A 250 10.53 -5.01 3.27
CA ASN A 250 9.33 -5.63 3.80
C ASN A 250 9.67 -6.72 4.82
N PHE A 251 9.08 -6.59 6.00
CA PHE A 251 9.25 -7.50 7.13
C PHE A 251 7.90 -8.04 7.59
N PHE A 252 7.90 -9.29 8.06
CA PHE A 252 6.68 -9.97 8.49
C PHE A 252 6.78 -10.39 9.94
N TYR A 253 5.80 -9.99 10.73
CA TYR A 253 5.72 -10.26 12.16
C TYR A 253 4.40 -10.93 12.52
N SER A 254 4.40 -11.75 13.60
CA SER A 254 3.19 -12.35 14.17
C SER A 254 3.30 -12.45 15.68
N ASN A 255 2.17 -12.45 16.38
CA ASN A 255 2.08 -12.70 17.83
C ASN A 255 1.46 -14.08 18.16
N PHE A 256 1.34 -14.98 17.19
CA PHE A 256 0.84 -16.35 17.34
C PHE A 256 1.55 -17.33 16.42
#